data_6563c7c55eeb00d7c7ba3d4040e831d7
#
_entry.id   6563c7c55eeb00d7c7ba3d4040e831d7
#
_cell.length_a   1.000
_cell.length_b   1.000
_cell.length_c   1.000
_cell.angle_alpha   90.00
_cell.angle_beta   90.00
_cell.angle_gamma   90.00
#
_symmetry.space_group_name_H-M   'P 1'
#
loop_
_entity.id
_entity.type
_entity.pdbx_description
1 polymer ?
#
loop_
_entity_poly.entity_id
_entity_poly.type
_entity_poly.pdbx_seq_one_letter_code
_entity_poly.pdbx_strand_id
1 'polypeptide(L)'
;MPTRPRSVLLLCAVALVGARPLERQSAPPLEITYLANMGVLLEVGNRRVVIDGLHRAELDGTPPVPPDLLGPLETATGRMRGVEAILTTHRHLDHFASRSVRARLASDPIVHYLAPSEVVDTLRAHGPVSFPNRIHGLTPRPGGRLDVDVAGIRITALDLPHNPTRTPRAQNVGYLIRLNGVTILHVGDADPTAERYAPHNLPAEHIDVAIVPTWYITESSALVRQHIAPRKVIASHVWLDATEKLRRDVDREWPGAVVLMRPGERLRIDREP
;
A
#
# COMPACT_ATOMS: atom_id res chain seq x y z
N MET A 1 10.23 -78.50 48.05
CA MET A 1 11.09 -77.73 47.15
C MET A 1 10.24 -76.66 46.44
N PRO A 2 10.39 -75.39 46.72
CA PRO A 2 9.57 -74.38 46.07
C PRO A 2 10.28 -73.87 44.81
N THR A 3 9.54 -73.77 43.70
CA THR A 3 9.95 -73.26 42.40
C THR A 3 9.90 -71.77 42.43
N ARG A 4 11.03 -71.10 42.02
CA ARG A 4 11.15 -69.64 41.86
C ARG A 4 10.52 -69.18 40.55
N PRO A 5 9.80 -68.04 40.50
CA PRO A 5 9.30 -67.49 39.29
C PRO A 5 10.44 -66.73 38.54
N ARG A 6 10.54 -66.95 37.25
CA ARG A 6 11.42 -66.20 36.33
C ARG A 6 10.75 -64.89 36.00
N SER A 7 11.41 -63.78 36.40
CA SER A 7 11.03 -62.41 35.96
C SER A 7 11.49 -62.22 34.55
N VAL A 8 10.52 -61.91 33.65
CA VAL A 8 10.80 -61.44 32.28
C VAL A 8 10.90 -59.92 32.31
N LEU A 9 12.09 -59.42 32.05
CA LEU A 9 12.32 -57.97 31.85
C LEU A 9 11.87 -57.60 30.42
N LEU A 10 10.81 -56.80 30.32
CA LEU A 10 10.35 -56.22 29.05
C LEU A 10 11.14 -54.91 28.80
N LEU A 11 12.08 -54.90 27.84
CA LEU A 11 12.78 -53.71 27.39
C LEU A 11 11.84 -52.93 26.45
N CYS A 12 11.30 -51.81 26.92
CA CYS A 12 10.64 -50.84 26.04
C CYS A 12 11.69 -49.99 25.33
N ALA A 13 11.89 -50.21 24.02
CA ALA A 13 12.66 -49.33 23.16
C ALA A 13 11.84 -48.08 22.88
N VAL A 14 12.23 -46.95 23.48
CA VAL A 14 11.67 -45.64 23.14
C VAL A 14 12.33 -45.17 21.85
N ALA A 15 11.60 -45.21 20.72
CA ALA A 15 12.02 -44.63 19.48
C ALA A 15 11.98 -43.08 19.61
N LEU A 16 13.12 -42.42 19.69
CA LEU A 16 13.25 -40.99 19.53
C LEU A 16 12.90 -40.62 18.09
N VAL A 17 11.66 -40.22 17.84
CA VAL A 17 11.28 -39.55 16.60
C VAL A 17 11.95 -38.20 16.61
N GLY A 18 13.06 -38.07 15.87
CA GLY A 18 13.73 -36.79 15.67
C GLY A 18 12.76 -35.76 15.06
N ALA A 19 12.41 -34.74 15.84
CA ALA A 19 11.67 -33.60 15.33
C ALA A 19 12.51 -32.95 14.22
N ARG A 20 12.06 -33.06 12.96
CA ARG A 20 12.61 -32.26 11.86
C ARG A 20 12.42 -30.80 12.24
N PRO A 21 13.47 -29.95 12.09
CA PRO A 21 13.28 -28.50 12.24
C PRO A 21 12.18 -28.09 11.27
N LEU A 22 11.15 -27.42 11.79
CA LEU A 22 10.18 -26.72 10.96
C LEU A 22 10.99 -25.70 10.13
N GLU A 23 11.19 -25.98 8.83
CA GLU A 23 11.68 -24.96 7.91
C GLU A 23 10.80 -23.72 8.09
N ARG A 24 11.39 -22.62 8.58
CA ARG A 24 10.71 -21.33 8.60
C ARG A 24 10.36 -21.02 7.15
N GLN A 25 9.09 -21.20 6.79
CA GLN A 25 8.60 -20.71 5.50
C GLN A 25 8.95 -19.23 5.44
N SER A 26 9.78 -18.86 4.47
CA SER A 26 10.10 -17.46 4.21
C SER A 26 8.79 -16.71 4.01
N ALA A 27 8.64 -15.57 4.70
CA ALA A 27 7.43 -14.78 4.56
C ALA A 27 7.23 -14.40 3.08
N PRO A 28 6.00 -14.38 2.57
CA PRO A 28 5.74 -14.11 1.17
C PRO A 28 6.31 -12.72 0.79
N PRO A 29 6.88 -12.58 -0.42
CA PRO A 29 7.40 -11.31 -0.90
C PRO A 29 6.27 -10.29 -1.07
N LEU A 30 6.64 -9.00 -1.05
CA LEU A 30 5.76 -7.94 -1.53
C LEU A 30 5.93 -7.81 -3.05
N GLU A 31 4.83 -7.95 -3.77
CA GLU A 31 4.76 -7.61 -5.18
C GLU A 31 4.01 -6.29 -5.35
N ILE A 32 4.58 -5.39 -6.14
CA ILE A 32 3.98 -4.09 -6.47
C ILE A 32 3.80 -4.03 -7.97
N THR A 33 2.58 -3.76 -8.42
CA THR A 33 2.30 -3.43 -9.81
C THR A 33 2.01 -1.94 -9.90
N TYR A 34 2.79 -1.22 -10.70
CA TYR A 34 2.55 0.19 -10.98
C TYR A 34 1.35 0.35 -11.91
N LEU A 35 0.41 1.18 -11.55
CA LEU A 35 -0.81 1.41 -12.33
C LEU A 35 -0.71 2.69 -13.16
N ALA A 36 -0.40 3.80 -12.56
CA ALA A 36 -0.01 5.10 -13.12
C ALA A 36 0.11 6.13 -12.01
N ASN A 37 0.83 7.21 -12.20
CA ASN A 37 1.02 8.31 -11.25
C ASN A 37 1.45 7.80 -9.86
N MET A 38 0.61 7.95 -8.82
CA MET A 38 0.83 7.32 -7.50
C MET A 38 0.12 5.96 -7.38
N GLY A 39 -0.60 5.52 -8.43
CA GLY A 39 -1.41 4.32 -8.41
C GLY A 39 -0.61 3.03 -8.36
N VAL A 40 -0.90 2.18 -7.37
CA VAL A 40 -0.26 0.86 -7.21
C VAL A 40 -1.25 -0.22 -6.79
N LEU A 41 -0.96 -1.46 -7.23
CA LEU A 41 -1.51 -2.68 -6.64
C LEU A 41 -0.42 -3.32 -5.77
N LEU A 42 -0.73 -3.56 -4.51
CA LEU A 42 0.12 -4.21 -3.51
C LEU A 42 -0.37 -5.63 -3.28
N GLU A 43 0.53 -6.61 -3.34
CA GLU A 43 0.21 -8.03 -3.13
C GLU A 43 1.23 -8.65 -2.17
N VAL A 44 0.74 -9.29 -1.09
CA VAL A 44 1.58 -10.08 -0.18
C VAL A 44 0.89 -11.42 0.08
N GLY A 45 1.36 -12.48 -0.53
CA GLY A 45 0.68 -13.77 -0.54
C GLY A 45 -0.67 -13.67 -1.26
N ASN A 46 -1.76 -13.95 -0.53
CA ASN A 46 -3.13 -13.87 -1.05
C ASN A 46 -3.83 -12.53 -0.78
N ARG A 47 -3.17 -11.59 -0.09
CA ARG A 47 -3.73 -10.29 0.27
C ARG A 47 -3.44 -9.24 -0.79
N ARG A 48 -4.42 -8.40 -1.10
CA ARG A 48 -4.33 -7.40 -2.17
C ARG A 48 -4.97 -6.08 -1.79
N VAL A 49 -4.24 -4.99 -2.00
CA VAL A 49 -4.69 -3.62 -1.77
C VAL A 49 -4.34 -2.77 -2.99
N VAL A 50 -5.26 -1.93 -3.44
CA VAL A 50 -5.02 -0.92 -4.47
C VAL A 50 -5.02 0.46 -3.82
N ILE A 51 -4.07 1.30 -4.19
CA ILE A 51 -4.02 2.71 -3.77
C ILE A 51 -3.98 3.57 -5.03
N ASP A 52 -4.79 4.64 -5.09
CA ASP A 52 -4.85 5.64 -6.17
C ASP A 52 -4.93 5.05 -7.61
N GLY A 53 -5.41 3.80 -7.75
CA GLY A 53 -5.43 3.08 -9.02
C GLY A 53 -6.69 3.27 -9.84
N LEU A 54 -7.67 4.05 -9.37
CA LEU A 54 -8.97 4.22 -10.03
C LEU A 54 -9.15 5.65 -10.54
N HIS A 55 -8.19 6.15 -11.33
CA HIS A 55 -8.26 7.45 -11.98
C HIS A 55 -8.21 7.32 -13.51
N ARG A 56 -8.68 8.36 -14.22
CA ARG A 56 -8.88 8.32 -15.68
C ARG A 56 -8.30 9.53 -16.40
N ALA A 57 -7.99 10.56 -15.67
CA ALA A 57 -7.55 11.82 -16.27
C ALA A 57 -6.04 11.97 -16.19
N GLU A 58 -5.49 12.60 -17.22
CA GLU A 58 -4.22 13.27 -17.13
C GLU A 58 -4.41 14.57 -16.34
N LEU A 59 -3.51 14.86 -15.45
CA LEU A 59 -3.47 16.14 -14.73
C LEU A 59 -2.01 16.59 -14.61
N ASP A 60 -1.75 17.83 -15.04
CA ASP A 60 -0.42 18.46 -14.98
C ASP A 60 0.71 17.57 -15.58
N GLY A 61 0.40 16.78 -16.61
CA GLY A 61 1.36 15.89 -17.29
C GLY A 61 1.58 14.54 -16.60
N THR A 62 0.78 14.17 -15.60
CA THR A 62 0.80 12.82 -15.04
C THR A 62 -0.08 11.86 -15.85
N PRO A 63 0.35 10.59 -16.08
CA PRO A 63 -0.40 9.67 -16.91
C PRO A 63 -1.69 9.16 -16.23
N PRO A 64 -2.79 8.98 -16.97
CA PRO A 64 -3.94 8.21 -16.50
C PRO A 64 -3.61 6.72 -16.42
N VAL A 65 -4.41 5.96 -15.65
CA VAL A 65 -4.33 4.49 -15.69
C VAL A 65 -4.76 4.00 -17.07
N PRO A 66 -3.91 3.23 -17.78
CA PRO A 66 -4.24 2.71 -19.10
C PRO A 66 -5.48 1.82 -19.10
N PRO A 67 -6.27 1.80 -20.20
CA PRO A 67 -7.52 1.05 -20.27
C PRO A 67 -7.40 -0.46 -20.02
N ASP A 68 -6.28 -1.07 -20.39
CA ASP A 68 -5.97 -2.49 -20.19
C ASP A 68 -5.71 -2.86 -18.71
N LEU A 69 -5.31 -1.90 -17.88
CA LEU A 69 -5.21 -2.03 -16.43
C LEU A 69 -6.50 -1.56 -15.73
N LEU A 70 -7.08 -0.45 -16.18
CA LEU A 70 -8.24 0.15 -15.56
C LEU A 70 -9.51 -0.71 -15.73
N GLY A 71 -9.74 -1.28 -16.91
CA GLY A 71 -10.89 -2.14 -17.17
C GLY A 71 -10.99 -3.33 -16.19
N PRO A 72 -9.93 -4.13 -16.03
CA PRO A 72 -9.87 -5.17 -15.00
C PRO A 72 -10.05 -4.65 -13.57
N LEU A 73 -9.52 -3.47 -13.24
CA LEU A 73 -9.72 -2.85 -11.92
C LEU A 73 -11.19 -2.51 -11.67
N GLU A 74 -11.88 -1.95 -12.66
CA GLU A 74 -13.30 -1.59 -12.56
C GLU A 74 -14.22 -2.80 -12.49
N THR A 75 -13.87 -3.88 -13.20
CA THR A 75 -14.71 -5.09 -13.34
C THR A 75 -14.31 -6.24 -12.42
N ALA A 76 -13.32 -6.05 -11.55
CA ALA A 76 -12.81 -7.09 -10.66
C ALA A 76 -12.36 -8.37 -11.40
N THR A 77 -11.72 -8.23 -12.55
CA THR A 77 -11.31 -9.37 -13.39
C THR A 77 -9.79 -9.57 -13.42
N GLY A 78 -9.33 -10.72 -13.93
CA GLY A 78 -7.92 -11.04 -14.04
C GLY A 78 -7.18 -10.93 -12.72
N ARG A 79 -6.03 -10.27 -12.73
CA ARG A 79 -5.21 -10.03 -11.53
C ARG A 79 -5.87 -9.11 -10.50
N MET A 80 -6.84 -8.31 -10.92
CA MET A 80 -7.56 -7.37 -10.06
C MET A 80 -8.71 -8.03 -9.28
N ARG A 81 -8.92 -9.35 -9.48
CA ARG A 81 -9.84 -10.14 -8.67
C ARG A 81 -9.26 -10.34 -7.27
N GLY A 82 -10.13 -10.28 -6.26
CA GLY A 82 -9.74 -10.52 -4.87
C GLY A 82 -8.96 -9.36 -4.23
N VAL A 83 -9.03 -8.15 -4.79
CA VAL A 83 -8.61 -6.94 -4.09
C VAL A 83 -9.57 -6.70 -2.92
N GLU A 84 -9.04 -6.65 -1.71
CA GLU A 84 -9.83 -6.56 -0.47
C GLU A 84 -10.11 -5.11 -0.05
N ALA A 85 -9.16 -4.21 -0.35
CA ALA A 85 -9.30 -2.79 -0.05
C ALA A 85 -8.79 -1.92 -1.22
N ILE A 86 -9.51 -0.84 -1.46
CA ILE A 86 -9.11 0.22 -2.39
C ILE A 86 -9.04 1.51 -1.59
N LEU A 87 -7.89 2.17 -1.66
CA LEU A 87 -7.61 3.40 -0.97
C LEU A 87 -7.45 4.54 -1.98
N THR A 88 -7.95 5.70 -1.64
CA THR A 88 -7.68 6.94 -2.38
C THR A 88 -7.10 7.96 -1.41
N THR A 89 -5.97 8.58 -1.78
CA THR A 89 -5.27 9.53 -0.91
C THR A 89 -5.94 10.89 -0.90
N HIS A 90 -6.43 11.37 -2.05
CA HIS A 90 -7.11 12.65 -2.17
C HIS A 90 -7.96 12.72 -3.46
N ARG A 91 -8.64 13.85 -3.69
CA ARG A 91 -9.67 14.00 -4.75
C ARG A 91 -9.18 14.48 -6.11
N HIS A 92 -7.89 14.75 -6.32
CA HIS A 92 -7.40 15.17 -7.63
C HIS A 92 -7.64 14.09 -8.70
N LEU A 93 -7.81 14.54 -9.94
CA LEU A 93 -8.27 13.68 -11.04
C LEU A 93 -7.28 12.60 -11.45
N ASP A 94 -6.02 12.78 -11.13
CA ASP A 94 -4.93 11.84 -11.32
C ASP A 94 -4.74 10.83 -10.17
N HIS A 95 -5.63 10.86 -9.17
CA HIS A 95 -5.73 9.89 -8.06
C HIS A 95 -7.12 9.27 -7.96
N PHE A 96 -8.16 9.98 -8.40
CA PHE A 96 -9.54 9.62 -8.17
C PHE A 96 -10.43 9.87 -9.38
N ALA A 97 -11.26 8.87 -9.73
CA ALA A 97 -12.37 9.04 -10.63
C ALA A 97 -13.63 8.37 -10.05
N SER A 98 -14.63 9.17 -9.67
CA SER A 98 -15.90 8.69 -9.10
C SER A 98 -16.53 7.57 -9.93
N ARG A 99 -16.51 7.69 -11.27
CA ARG A 99 -17.03 6.66 -12.19
C ARG A 99 -16.36 5.31 -11.99
N SER A 100 -15.02 5.29 -11.90
CA SER A 100 -14.23 4.05 -11.78
C SER A 100 -14.43 3.39 -10.41
N VAL A 101 -14.44 4.18 -9.33
CA VAL A 101 -14.73 3.67 -7.98
C VAL A 101 -16.13 3.05 -7.92
N ARG A 102 -17.14 3.72 -8.50
CA ARG A 102 -18.52 3.22 -8.55
C ARG A 102 -18.63 1.92 -9.35
N ALA A 103 -17.97 1.83 -10.51
CA ALA A 103 -17.92 0.62 -11.33
C ALA A 103 -17.32 -0.54 -10.52
N ARG A 104 -16.21 -0.31 -9.84
CA ARG A 104 -15.57 -1.33 -8.99
C ARG A 104 -16.48 -1.78 -7.85
N LEU A 105 -17.08 -0.85 -7.11
CA LEU A 105 -17.98 -1.18 -6.01
C LEU A 105 -19.22 -1.97 -6.48
N ALA A 106 -19.70 -1.71 -7.69
CA ALA A 106 -20.83 -2.44 -8.26
C ALA A 106 -20.44 -3.86 -8.72
N SER A 107 -19.21 -4.04 -9.21
CA SER A 107 -18.72 -5.32 -9.74
C SER A 107 -18.19 -6.29 -8.69
N ASP A 108 -17.87 -5.80 -7.49
CA ASP A 108 -17.24 -6.59 -6.44
C ASP A 108 -17.95 -6.42 -5.09
N PRO A 109 -18.67 -7.45 -4.61
CA PRO A 109 -19.45 -7.35 -3.38
C PRO A 109 -18.62 -7.41 -2.10
N ILE A 110 -17.31 -7.67 -2.16
CA ILE A 110 -16.46 -7.83 -0.97
C ILE A 110 -15.47 -6.69 -0.76
N VAL A 111 -15.13 -5.92 -1.80
CA VAL A 111 -14.12 -4.87 -1.71
C VAL A 111 -14.57 -3.73 -0.79
N HIS A 112 -13.66 -3.26 0.06
CA HIS A 112 -13.82 -2.05 0.85
C HIS A 112 -13.18 -0.85 0.17
N TYR A 113 -13.82 0.30 0.25
CA TYR A 113 -13.31 1.57 -0.26
C TYR A 113 -13.02 2.52 0.90
N LEU A 114 -11.78 3.01 0.99
CA LEU A 114 -11.33 3.92 2.04
C LEU A 114 -10.76 5.19 1.40
N ALA A 115 -11.22 6.35 1.84
CA ALA A 115 -10.76 7.63 1.30
C ALA A 115 -11.01 8.77 2.30
N PRO A 116 -10.37 9.94 2.14
CA PRO A 116 -10.77 11.14 2.87
C PRO A 116 -12.27 11.40 2.73
N SER A 117 -12.89 11.96 3.78
CA SER A 117 -14.34 12.21 3.77
C SER A 117 -14.76 13.07 2.60
N GLU A 118 -13.97 14.06 2.16
CA GLU A 118 -14.29 14.88 0.98
C GLU A 118 -14.33 14.07 -0.32
N VAL A 119 -13.52 13.02 -0.45
CA VAL A 119 -13.57 12.10 -1.60
C VAL A 119 -14.84 11.28 -1.58
N VAL A 120 -15.20 10.77 -0.40
CA VAL A 120 -16.46 10.00 -0.21
C VAL A 120 -17.67 10.88 -0.48
N ASP A 121 -17.66 12.15 -0.06
CA ASP A 121 -18.74 13.11 -0.34
C ASP A 121 -18.83 13.41 -1.85
N THR A 122 -17.68 13.57 -2.52
CA THR A 122 -17.64 13.72 -3.98
C THR A 122 -18.19 12.46 -4.68
N LEU A 123 -17.83 11.26 -4.19
CA LEU A 123 -18.37 10.00 -4.73
C LEU A 123 -19.91 9.94 -4.60
N ARG A 124 -20.45 10.33 -3.46
CA ARG A 124 -21.90 10.36 -3.17
C ARG A 124 -22.64 11.42 -3.97
N ALA A 125 -22.05 12.59 -4.18
CA ALA A 125 -22.62 13.67 -4.98
C ALA A 125 -22.89 13.27 -6.45
N HIS A 126 -22.15 12.29 -6.97
CA HIS A 126 -22.37 11.75 -8.31
C HIS A 126 -23.46 10.67 -8.38
N GLY A 127 -24.27 10.51 -7.34
CA GLY A 127 -25.41 9.62 -7.26
C GLY A 127 -25.24 8.45 -6.28
N PRO A 128 -26.25 7.57 -6.15
CA PRO A 128 -26.23 6.48 -5.19
C PRO A 128 -25.07 5.53 -5.42
N VAL A 129 -24.44 5.07 -4.35
CA VAL A 129 -23.35 4.09 -4.37
C VAL A 129 -23.86 2.73 -3.89
N SER A 130 -23.39 1.66 -4.56
CA SER A 130 -23.65 0.30 -4.11
C SER A 130 -22.92 0.02 -2.81
N PHE A 131 -23.59 -0.66 -1.87
CA PHE A 131 -22.99 -1.14 -0.63
C PHE A 131 -22.34 -0.03 0.25
N PRO A 132 -23.11 0.95 0.73
CA PRO A 132 -22.56 2.10 1.45
C PRO A 132 -21.82 1.73 2.74
N ASN A 133 -22.11 0.58 3.34
CA ASN A 133 -21.43 0.03 4.52
C ASN A 133 -19.97 -0.42 4.26
N ARG A 134 -19.55 -0.50 3.01
CA ARG A 134 -18.16 -0.81 2.61
C ARG A 134 -17.36 0.43 2.24
N ILE A 135 -17.94 1.62 2.42
CA ILE A 135 -17.31 2.89 2.09
C ILE A 135 -16.98 3.62 3.40
N HIS A 136 -15.69 3.84 3.62
CA HIS A 136 -15.16 4.43 4.84
C HIS A 136 -14.59 5.83 4.54
N GLY A 137 -15.27 6.86 5.03
CA GLY A 137 -14.76 8.23 5.02
C GLY A 137 -13.79 8.42 6.19
N LEU A 138 -12.56 8.83 5.87
CA LEU A 138 -11.49 8.98 6.85
C LEU A 138 -11.20 10.46 7.08
N THR A 139 -11.24 10.87 8.34
CA THR A 139 -10.90 12.23 8.76
C THR A 139 -10.02 12.15 10.01
N PRO A 140 -8.72 11.83 9.86
CA PRO A 140 -7.81 11.94 10.97
C PRO A 140 -7.79 13.40 11.47
N ARG A 141 -7.72 13.59 12.78
CA ARG A 141 -7.56 14.93 13.34
C ARG A 141 -6.20 15.53 12.95
N PRO A 142 -6.05 16.86 12.94
CA PRO A 142 -4.78 17.50 12.59
C PRO A 142 -3.58 16.90 13.36
N GLY A 143 -2.54 16.51 12.62
CA GLY A 143 -1.35 15.83 13.15
C GLY A 143 -1.63 14.44 13.74
N GLY A 144 -2.83 13.88 13.53
CA GLY A 144 -3.26 12.63 14.15
C GLY A 144 -3.29 11.44 13.21
N ARG A 145 -3.70 10.30 13.79
CA ARG A 145 -3.85 9.01 13.13
C ARG A 145 -5.28 8.49 13.33
N LEU A 146 -5.77 7.69 12.38
CA LEU A 146 -7.04 6.98 12.47
C LEU A 146 -6.83 5.53 12.02
N ASP A 147 -6.94 4.59 12.94
CA ASP A 147 -6.82 3.16 12.64
C ASP A 147 -8.15 2.60 12.16
N VAL A 148 -8.10 1.81 11.10
CA VAL A 148 -9.23 1.07 10.52
C VAL A 148 -8.77 -0.35 10.23
N ASP A 149 -9.58 -1.34 10.62
CA ASP A 149 -9.39 -2.73 10.21
C ASP A 149 -10.47 -3.12 9.22
N VAL A 150 -10.07 -3.53 8.03
CA VAL A 150 -10.98 -4.02 7.00
C VAL A 150 -10.48 -5.34 6.45
N ALA A 151 -11.34 -6.33 6.42
CA ALA A 151 -11.00 -7.68 5.97
C ALA A 151 -9.75 -8.26 6.69
N GLY A 152 -9.44 -7.83 7.93
CA GLY A 152 -8.24 -8.21 8.68
C GLY A 152 -6.94 -7.55 8.17
N ILE A 153 -7.04 -6.49 7.38
CA ILE A 153 -5.93 -5.62 7.01
C ILE A 153 -5.98 -4.40 7.91
N ARG A 154 -4.92 -4.17 8.69
CA ARG A 154 -4.79 -2.96 9.49
C ARG A 154 -4.25 -1.83 8.63
N ILE A 155 -5.04 -0.75 8.54
CA ILE A 155 -4.74 0.46 7.79
C ILE A 155 -4.80 1.63 8.78
N THR A 156 -3.71 2.40 8.86
CA THR A 156 -3.67 3.65 9.65
C THR A 156 -3.68 4.81 8.66
N ALA A 157 -4.73 5.62 8.68
CA ALA A 157 -4.80 6.88 7.97
C ALA A 157 -4.05 7.96 8.76
N LEU A 158 -3.13 8.65 8.10
CA LEU A 158 -2.28 9.69 8.66
C LEU A 158 -2.73 11.05 8.14
N ASP A 159 -2.86 12.05 9.01
CA ASP A 159 -3.07 13.44 8.58
C ASP A 159 -1.78 13.98 7.96
N LEU A 160 -1.66 13.80 6.66
CA LEU A 160 -0.56 14.29 5.84
C LEU A 160 -1.12 15.22 4.75
N PRO A 161 -1.37 16.50 5.06
CA PRO A 161 -2.01 17.42 4.13
C PRO A 161 -1.24 17.59 2.83
N HIS A 162 -1.98 17.78 1.75
CA HIS A 162 -1.44 18.17 0.45
C HIS A 162 -0.72 19.52 0.53
N ASN A 163 0.22 19.75 -0.39
CA ASN A 163 0.90 21.03 -0.50
C ASN A 163 -0.12 22.19 -0.61
N PRO A 164 -0.08 23.18 0.30
CA PRO A 164 -1.09 24.22 0.39
C PRO A 164 -1.10 25.19 -0.79
N THR A 165 -0.04 25.21 -1.61
CA THR A 165 0.05 26.06 -2.81
C THR A 165 -0.70 25.48 -4.02
N ARG A 166 -1.06 24.19 -3.99
CA ARG A 166 -1.83 23.56 -5.06
C ARG A 166 -3.32 23.93 -4.97
N THR A 167 -3.91 24.21 -6.13
CA THR A 167 -5.33 24.56 -6.27
C THR A 167 -6.01 23.61 -7.25
N PRO A 168 -7.21 23.11 -6.92
CA PRO A 168 -7.95 23.31 -5.69
C PRO A 168 -7.34 22.52 -4.52
N ARG A 169 -7.42 23.08 -3.30
CA ARG A 169 -6.96 22.39 -2.10
C ARG A 169 -7.70 21.06 -1.94
N ALA A 170 -6.96 20.01 -1.63
CA ALA A 170 -7.49 18.68 -1.39
C ALA A 170 -7.06 18.19 -0.01
N GLN A 171 -7.97 17.48 0.68
CA GLN A 171 -7.62 16.73 1.86
C GLN A 171 -6.81 15.50 1.42
N ASN A 172 -5.52 15.47 1.70
CA ASN A 172 -4.68 14.30 1.47
C ASN A 172 -4.51 13.51 2.77
N VAL A 173 -4.57 12.20 2.66
CA VAL A 173 -4.32 11.25 3.73
C VAL A 173 -3.23 10.29 3.30
N GLY A 174 -2.17 10.16 4.10
CA GLY A 174 -1.21 9.09 3.93
C GLY A 174 -1.73 7.78 4.54
N TYR A 175 -1.29 6.64 4.02
CA TYR A 175 -1.69 5.32 4.49
C TYR A 175 -0.49 4.51 4.95
N LEU A 176 -0.52 4.05 6.22
CA LEU A 176 0.37 3.04 6.75
C LEU A 176 -0.39 1.72 6.79
N ILE A 177 0.04 0.74 6.00
CA ILE A 177 -0.68 -0.51 5.75
C ILE A 177 0.15 -1.67 6.27
N ARG A 178 -0.46 -2.55 7.07
CA ARG A 178 0.14 -3.80 7.52
C ARG A 178 -0.49 -4.96 6.78
N LEU A 179 0.24 -5.51 5.82
CA LEU A 179 -0.22 -6.54 4.90
C LEU A 179 0.64 -7.81 5.07
N ASN A 180 0.10 -8.86 5.68
CA ASN A 180 0.81 -10.12 5.96
C ASN A 180 2.22 -9.92 6.53
N GLY A 181 2.35 -9.01 7.51
CA GLY A 181 3.60 -8.71 8.20
C GLY A 181 4.57 -7.82 7.43
N VAL A 182 4.15 -7.21 6.31
CA VAL A 182 4.86 -6.13 5.62
C VAL A 182 4.24 -4.79 6.03
N THR A 183 5.06 -3.82 6.40
CA THR A 183 4.63 -2.45 6.72
C THR A 183 4.93 -1.55 5.52
N ILE A 184 3.88 -0.98 4.91
CA ILE A 184 3.98 -0.16 3.70
C ILE A 184 3.43 1.22 4.02
N LEU A 185 4.18 2.26 3.68
CA LEU A 185 3.73 3.64 3.74
C LEU A 185 3.47 4.15 2.32
N HIS A 186 2.33 4.79 2.11
CA HIS A 186 2.01 5.54 0.90
C HIS A 186 1.56 6.94 1.30
N VAL A 187 2.26 7.98 0.85
CA VAL A 187 2.03 9.34 1.35
C VAL A 187 1.06 10.16 0.49
N GLY A 188 0.67 9.65 -0.70
CA GLY A 188 -0.04 10.47 -1.70
C GLY A 188 0.81 11.67 -2.10
N ASP A 189 0.17 12.83 -2.24
CA ASP A 189 0.81 14.10 -2.59
C ASP A 189 0.99 15.00 -1.36
N ALA A 190 1.34 14.39 -0.24
CA ALA A 190 1.58 15.13 1.00
C ALA A 190 2.71 16.17 0.84
N ASP A 191 2.62 17.22 1.62
CA ASP A 191 3.66 18.25 1.72
C ASP A 191 4.88 17.70 2.48
N PRO A 192 6.11 17.65 1.89
CA PRO A 192 7.27 17.05 2.52
C PRO A 192 7.95 17.99 3.54
N THR A 193 7.25 18.35 4.61
CA THR A 193 7.78 19.17 5.68
C THR A 193 7.89 18.41 7.00
N ALA A 194 8.93 18.69 7.78
CA ALA A 194 9.17 18.04 9.07
C ALA A 194 7.97 18.20 10.02
N GLU A 195 7.30 19.35 10.00
CA GLU A 195 6.14 19.66 10.84
C GLU A 195 4.97 18.68 10.59
N ARG A 196 4.81 18.22 9.33
CA ARG A 196 3.76 17.26 8.95
C ARG A 196 4.08 15.84 9.39
N TYR A 197 5.36 15.47 9.39
CA TYR A 197 5.79 14.09 9.67
C TYR A 197 6.17 13.83 11.13
N ALA A 198 6.73 14.82 11.84
CA ALA A 198 7.20 14.66 13.22
C ALA A 198 6.11 14.10 14.18
N PRO A 199 4.82 14.53 14.10
CA PRO A 199 3.81 14.01 15.01
C PRO A 199 3.52 12.50 14.83
N HIS A 200 3.88 11.94 13.67
CA HIS A 200 3.57 10.56 13.37
C HIS A 200 4.62 9.55 13.85
N ASN A 201 5.84 9.98 14.23
CA ASN A 201 6.91 9.09 14.68
C ASN A 201 7.06 7.82 13.81
N LEU A 202 7.09 8.00 12.48
CA LEU A 202 7.11 6.91 11.52
C LEU A 202 8.36 6.00 11.60
N PRO A 203 9.55 6.47 12.02
CA PRO A 203 10.70 5.58 12.23
C PRO A 203 10.42 4.42 13.19
N ALA A 204 9.56 4.62 14.20
CA ALA A 204 9.16 3.55 15.13
C ALA A 204 8.23 2.49 14.51
N GLU A 205 7.69 2.73 13.33
CA GLU A 205 6.80 1.80 12.63
C GLU A 205 7.55 0.71 11.84
N HIS A 206 8.88 0.81 11.74
CA HIS A 206 9.72 -0.14 11.00
C HIS A 206 9.21 -0.37 9.57
N ILE A 207 9.05 0.71 8.81
CA ILE A 207 8.49 0.69 7.46
C ILE A 207 9.40 -0.10 6.52
N ASP A 208 8.88 -1.18 5.94
CA ASP A 208 9.61 -1.99 4.97
C ASP A 208 9.73 -1.25 3.63
N VAL A 209 8.65 -0.60 3.19
CA VAL A 209 8.59 0.12 1.92
C VAL A 209 7.83 1.43 2.09
N ALA A 210 8.43 2.54 1.63
CA ALA A 210 7.73 3.81 1.46
C ALA A 210 7.56 4.13 -0.01
N ILE A 211 6.33 4.41 -0.43
CA ILE A 211 5.97 4.91 -1.76
C ILE A 211 5.74 6.41 -1.63
N VAL A 212 6.60 7.17 -2.27
CA VAL A 212 6.65 8.63 -2.16
C VAL A 212 6.77 9.27 -3.55
N PRO A 213 6.30 10.51 -3.73
CA PRO A 213 6.55 11.26 -4.96
C PRO A 213 8.06 11.47 -5.22
N THR A 214 8.44 11.61 -6.48
CA THR A 214 9.85 11.76 -6.89
C THR A 214 10.54 12.93 -6.21
N TRP A 215 9.85 14.05 -5.99
CA TRP A 215 10.41 15.24 -5.31
C TRP A 215 10.76 15.01 -3.84
N TYR A 216 10.18 13.99 -3.16
CA TYR A 216 10.62 13.61 -1.83
C TYR A 216 12.08 13.16 -1.82
N ILE A 217 12.54 12.59 -2.92
CA ILE A 217 13.91 12.11 -3.02
C ILE A 217 14.82 13.17 -3.62
N THR A 218 14.40 13.83 -4.71
CA THR A 218 15.25 14.82 -5.40
C THR A 218 15.38 16.15 -4.64
N GLU A 219 14.43 16.50 -3.78
CA GLU A 219 14.39 17.79 -3.10
C GLU A 219 14.34 17.69 -1.56
N SER A 220 13.86 16.56 -1.03
CA SER A 220 13.56 16.40 0.40
C SER A 220 14.07 15.08 0.99
N SER A 221 15.14 14.50 0.45
CA SER A 221 15.67 13.18 0.88
C SER A 221 16.04 13.14 2.38
N ALA A 222 16.47 14.26 2.96
CA ALA A 222 16.76 14.38 4.40
C ALA A 222 15.52 14.14 5.26
N LEU A 223 14.34 14.65 4.84
CA LEU A 223 13.07 14.40 5.53
C LEU A 223 12.74 12.90 5.53
N VAL A 224 12.89 12.23 4.36
CA VAL A 224 12.62 10.80 4.25
C VAL A 224 13.52 10.00 5.20
N ARG A 225 14.81 10.34 5.27
CA ARG A 225 15.77 9.69 6.19
C ARG A 225 15.43 9.89 7.67
N GLN A 226 15.04 11.11 8.03
CA GLN A 226 14.85 11.49 9.44
C GLN A 226 13.46 11.16 9.98
N HIS A 227 12.42 11.36 9.16
CA HIS A 227 11.03 11.30 9.62
C HIS A 227 10.23 10.11 9.11
N ILE A 228 10.72 9.40 8.09
CA ILE A 228 10.08 8.17 7.58
C ILE A 228 10.98 6.96 7.87
N ALA A 229 12.26 7.04 7.54
CA ALA A 229 13.30 6.02 7.77
C ALA A 229 12.90 4.61 7.24
N PRO A 230 12.46 4.48 5.98
CA PRO A 230 12.04 3.18 5.44
C PRO A 230 13.25 2.33 5.05
N ARG A 231 13.08 1.01 5.02
CA ARG A 231 14.11 0.09 4.49
C ARG A 231 14.29 0.24 2.99
N LYS A 232 13.20 0.45 2.25
CA LYS A 232 13.20 0.65 0.81
C LYS A 232 12.31 1.81 0.40
N VAL A 233 12.78 2.58 -0.59
CA VAL A 233 12.04 3.70 -1.17
C VAL A 233 11.63 3.36 -2.59
N ILE A 234 10.37 3.66 -2.90
CA ILE A 234 9.82 3.64 -4.24
C ILE A 234 9.39 5.07 -4.56
N ALA A 235 10.01 5.66 -5.57
CA ALA A 235 9.65 6.96 -6.09
C ALA A 235 8.60 6.80 -7.20
N SER A 236 7.50 7.50 -7.07
CA SER A 236 6.36 7.51 -7.98
C SER A 236 5.95 8.93 -8.29
N HIS A 237 4.78 9.18 -8.85
CA HIS A 237 4.35 10.48 -9.36
C HIS A 237 5.29 11.01 -10.44
N VAL A 238 5.31 10.28 -11.54
CA VAL A 238 6.23 10.53 -12.66
C VAL A 238 5.45 11.13 -13.82
N TRP A 239 5.98 12.21 -14.38
CA TRP A 239 5.39 12.88 -15.54
C TRP A 239 5.60 12.09 -16.83
N LEU A 240 4.73 12.29 -17.81
CA LEU A 240 4.76 11.61 -19.12
C LEU A 240 6.07 11.85 -19.90
N ASP A 241 6.70 13.01 -19.70
CA ASP A 241 7.97 13.40 -20.34
C ASP A 241 9.20 12.97 -19.51
N ALA A 242 9.01 12.25 -18.41
CA ALA A 242 10.10 11.82 -17.56
C ALA A 242 11.06 10.89 -18.32
N THR A 243 12.34 11.16 -18.14
CA THR A 243 13.44 10.47 -18.82
C THR A 243 14.28 9.64 -17.84
N GLU A 244 15.21 8.86 -18.38
CA GLU A 244 16.23 8.16 -17.58
C GLU A 244 17.10 9.11 -16.72
N LYS A 245 17.08 10.41 -17.00
CA LYS A 245 17.69 11.42 -16.13
C LYS A 245 17.05 11.41 -14.74
N LEU A 246 15.72 11.31 -14.64
CA LEU A 246 15.02 11.23 -13.35
C LEU A 246 15.50 10.03 -12.52
N ARG A 247 15.68 8.86 -13.15
CA ARG A 247 16.22 7.68 -12.45
C ARG A 247 17.62 7.94 -11.89
N ARG A 248 18.50 8.55 -12.67
CA ARG A 248 19.85 8.90 -12.20
C ARG A 248 19.83 9.95 -11.10
N ASP A 249 18.95 10.93 -11.18
CA ASP A 249 18.82 11.97 -10.16
C ASP A 249 18.31 11.35 -8.84
N VAL A 250 17.31 10.46 -8.89
CA VAL A 250 16.81 9.73 -7.73
C VAL A 250 17.88 8.79 -7.14
N ASP A 251 18.59 8.03 -7.97
CA ASP A 251 19.63 7.10 -7.50
C ASP A 251 20.81 7.84 -6.86
N ARG A 252 21.16 9.04 -7.37
CA ARG A 252 22.20 9.88 -6.76
C ARG A 252 21.82 10.33 -5.35
N GLU A 253 20.56 10.75 -5.14
CA GLU A 253 20.08 11.23 -3.85
C GLU A 253 19.73 10.07 -2.89
N TRP A 254 19.32 8.94 -3.44
CA TRP A 254 18.96 7.74 -2.67
C TRP A 254 19.37 6.48 -3.42
N PRO A 255 20.62 6.01 -3.27
CA PRO A 255 21.09 4.79 -3.89
C PRO A 255 20.20 3.57 -3.57
N GLY A 256 19.77 2.89 -4.63
CA GLY A 256 18.88 1.73 -4.51
C GLY A 256 17.37 2.04 -4.39
N ALA A 257 16.96 3.31 -4.49
CA ALA A 257 15.56 3.64 -4.71
C ALA A 257 15.08 3.15 -6.09
N VAL A 258 13.83 2.72 -6.17
CA VAL A 258 13.21 2.30 -7.42
C VAL A 258 12.28 3.41 -7.92
N VAL A 259 12.40 3.80 -9.18
CA VAL A 259 11.48 4.75 -9.83
C VAL A 259 10.51 3.97 -10.71
N LEU A 260 9.21 4.03 -10.39
CA LEU A 260 8.14 3.43 -11.20
C LEU A 260 7.77 4.40 -12.33
N MET A 261 8.01 4.02 -13.57
CA MET A 261 7.82 4.90 -14.73
C MET A 261 6.80 4.39 -15.75
N ARG A 262 6.62 3.08 -15.85
CA ARG A 262 5.78 2.50 -16.89
C ARG A 262 4.59 1.74 -16.28
N PRO A 263 3.35 2.15 -16.57
CA PRO A 263 2.18 1.39 -16.14
C PRO A 263 2.29 -0.08 -16.53
N GLY A 264 1.90 -0.97 -15.61
CA GLY A 264 2.09 -2.41 -15.73
C GLY A 264 3.46 -2.94 -15.26
N GLU A 265 4.43 -2.06 -14.98
CA GLU A 265 5.72 -2.44 -14.40
C GLU A 265 5.52 -3.13 -13.04
N ARG A 266 6.26 -4.23 -12.84
CA ARG A 266 6.15 -5.02 -11.61
C ARG A 266 7.47 -5.05 -10.89
N LEU A 267 7.39 -4.85 -9.58
CA LEU A 267 8.52 -4.93 -8.65
C LEU A 267 8.23 -6.02 -7.62
N ARG A 268 9.20 -6.91 -7.41
CA ARG A 268 9.21 -7.88 -6.34
C ARG A 268 10.22 -7.47 -5.29
N ILE A 269 9.81 -7.45 -4.04
CA ILE A 269 10.63 -7.17 -2.87
C ILE A 269 10.61 -8.40 -1.98
N ASP A 270 11.73 -9.12 -1.97
CA ASP A 270 11.91 -10.26 -1.09
C ASP A 270 12.15 -9.76 0.34
N ARG A 271 11.69 -10.51 1.31
CA ARG A 271 11.89 -10.21 2.72
C ARG A 271 13.16 -10.91 3.19
N GLU A 272 14.03 -10.14 3.81
CA GLU A 272 15.15 -10.73 4.55
C GLU A 272 14.58 -11.52 5.74
N PRO A 273 15.16 -12.68 6.05
CA PRO A 273 14.71 -13.56 7.13
C PRO A 273 14.86 -12.94 8.52
#